data_de87f119d3d13f48ccbb56bf6bbbdf7b
#
_entry.id   de87f119d3d13f48ccbb56bf6bbbdf7b
#
_cell.length_a   1.000
_cell.length_b   1.000
_cell.length_c   1.000
_cell.angle_alpha   90.00
_cell.angle_beta   90.00
_cell.angle_gamma   90.00
#
_symmetry.space_group_name_H-M   'P 1'
#
loop_
_entity.id
_entity.type
_entity.pdbx_description
1 polymer ?
#
loop_
_entity_poly.entity_id
_entity_poly.type
_entity_poly.pdbx_seq_one_letter_code
_entity_poly.pdbx_strand_id
1 'polypeptide(L)'
;MNKRIEKLTELTLGGKMYAQPKKTEFDRSDIFLSREQMESKRLCEFIMNQEPVLYEFSKMTGFFNCDESVVGDIFRRIGNKNCKSVVDAFYLKPIYNLSTFEWQHATADYEKVLKKGLSGIIEEIDSSLTEHTDNKEKEFLRAVRNVVLTLISWAHKCSEKAAEAAESTENGEYKQNLITLSETLKRVPEKAPSSFYEAVLTIYICFAADPDSLGTLDRYLQPFYDNDLKNGTLTRDEAKEYLQELFLMLQAATHITSAWFTRGGESHFCIGGYLPDGSDGFTALSRLILESLLELPT
;
A
#
# COMPACT_ATOMS: atom_id res chain seq x y z
N MET A 1 19.79 -12.37 -11.10
CA MET A 1 19.41 -11.13 -10.34
C MET A 1 20.41 -10.05 -10.70
N ASN A 2 19.97 -8.80 -10.92
CA ASN A 2 20.91 -7.72 -11.20
C ASN A 2 21.46 -7.09 -9.90
N LYS A 3 22.55 -6.31 -10.01
CA LYS A 3 23.21 -5.69 -8.84
C LYS A 3 22.29 -4.79 -8.01
N ARG A 4 21.31 -4.12 -8.64
CA ARG A 4 20.34 -3.25 -7.97
C ARG A 4 19.42 -4.08 -7.06
N ILE A 5 18.87 -5.16 -7.58
CA ILE A 5 18.00 -6.08 -6.84
C ILE A 5 18.79 -6.80 -5.73
N GLU A 6 20.05 -7.17 -5.98
CA GLU A 6 20.92 -7.74 -4.94
C GLU A 6 21.07 -6.79 -3.74
N LYS A 7 21.29 -5.50 -3.99
CA LYS A 7 21.39 -4.49 -2.93
C LYS A 7 20.08 -4.27 -2.18
N LEU A 8 18.95 -4.21 -2.88
CA LEU A 8 17.64 -4.13 -2.24
C LEU A 8 17.37 -5.37 -1.37
N THR A 9 17.73 -6.55 -1.85
CA THR A 9 17.62 -7.80 -1.09
C THR A 9 18.46 -7.76 0.19
N GLU A 10 19.73 -7.31 0.11
CA GLU A 10 20.59 -7.15 1.28
C GLU A 10 19.97 -6.18 2.31
N LEU A 11 19.37 -5.09 1.86
CA LEU A 11 18.70 -4.11 2.73
C LEU A 11 17.44 -4.70 3.39
N THR A 12 16.63 -5.43 2.63
CA THR A 12 15.41 -6.07 3.12
C THR A 12 15.73 -7.14 4.15
N LEU A 13 16.57 -8.10 3.81
CA LEU A 13 16.96 -9.19 4.72
C LEU A 13 17.77 -8.69 5.92
N GLY A 14 18.52 -7.62 5.76
CA GLY A 14 19.25 -6.96 6.86
C GLY A 14 18.35 -6.12 7.79
N GLY A 15 17.05 -6.08 7.55
CA GLY A 15 16.12 -5.29 8.36
C GLY A 15 16.37 -3.78 8.30
N LYS A 16 16.91 -3.28 7.19
CA LYS A 16 17.27 -1.87 7.02
C LYS A 16 16.24 -1.08 6.21
N MET A 17 15.24 -1.75 5.66
CA MET A 17 14.19 -1.13 4.87
C MET A 17 12.95 -0.76 5.72
N TYR A 18 13.18 -0.18 6.91
CA TYR A 18 12.08 0.23 7.78
C TYR A 18 12.10 1.72 8.05
N ALA A 19 10.94 2.36 7.85
CA ALA A 19 10.66 3.60 8.53
C ALA A 19 10.05 3.27 9.90
N GLN A 20 10.50 3.96 10.95
CA GLN A 20 9.78 3.92 12.23
C GLN A 20 8.49 4.71 12.06
N PRO A 21 7.30 4.09 12.20
CA PRO A 21 6.06 4.84 12.09
C PRO A 21 5.99 5.88 13.20
N LYS A 22 5.55 7.08 12.86
CA LYS A 22 5.19 8.06 13.87
C LYS A 22 3.95 7.55 14.59
N LYS A 23 3.97 7.64 15.91
CA LYS A 23 2.83 7.22 16.73
C LYS A 23 1.63 8.10 16.43
N THR A 24 0.52 7.47 16.10
CA THR A 24 -0.78 8.13 16.02
C THR A 24 -1.22 8.43 17.46
N GLU A 25 -1.46 9.70 17.78
CA GLU A 25 -1.95 10.07 19.11
C GLU A 25 -3.48 9.97 19.13
N PHE A 26 -3.98 9.25 20.10
CA PHE A 26 -5.42 9.16 20.36
C PHE A 26 -5.88 10.37 21.18
N ASP A 27 -6.83 11.12 20.65
CA ASP A 27 -7.50 12.19 21.39
C ASP A 27 -8.75 11.62 22.09
N ARG A 28 -8.92 11.93 23.37
CA ARG A 28 -10.10 11.51 24.14
C ARG A 28 -11.41 12.03 23.57
N SER A 29 -11.40 13.14 22.86
CA SER A 29 -12.57 13.69 22.18
C SER A 29 -13.06 12.79 21.04
N ASP A 30 -12.22 11.92 20.52
CA ASP A 30 -12.55 11.01 19.41
C ASP A 30 -13.61 9.97 19.82
N ILE A 31 -13.84 9.75 21.12
CA ILE A 31 -14.92 8.88 21.62
C ILE A 31 -16.33 9.38 21.23
N PHE A 32 -16.45 10.66 20.88
CA PHE A 32 -17.74 11.25 20.44
C PHE A 32 -17.97 11.14 18.93
N LEU A 33 -16.96 10.66 18.18
CA LEU A 33 -17.09 10.40 16.77
C LEU A 33 -17.90 9.13 16.53
N SER A 34 -18.59 9.05 15.40
CA SER A 34 -19.14 7.78 14.96
C SER A 34 -18.01 6.78 14.66
N ARG A 35 -18.37 5.51 14.52
CA ARG A 35 -17.41 4.48 14.16
C ARG A 35 -16.71 4.82 12.84
N GLU A 36 -17.48 5.21 11.84
CA GLU A 36 -17.00 5.55 10.50
C GLU A 36 -16.06 6.75 10.53
N GLN A 37 -16.40 7.80 11.27
CA GLN A 37 -15.56 8.98 11.44
C GLN A 37 -14.25 8.65 12.15
N MET A 38 -14.30 7.84 13.18
CA MET A 38 -13.14 7.46 13.97
C MET A 38 -12.17 6.60 13.15
N GLU A 39 -12.70 5.61 12.40
CA GLU A 39 -11.87 4.79 11.51
C GLU A 39 -11.20 5.62 10.43
N SER A 40 -11.98 6.46 9.78
CA SER A 40 -11.46 7.37 8.75
C SER A 40 -10.34 8.26 9.31
N LYS A 41 -10.60 8.93 10.43
CA LYS A 41 -9.60 9.80 11.08
C LYS A 41 -8.31 9.04 11.38
N ARG A 42 -8.44 7.89 12.02
CA ARG A 42 -7.30 7.08 12.44
C ARG A 42 -6.47 6.58 11.24
N LEU A 43 -7.16 6.08 10.21
CA LEU A 43 -6.48 5.60 9.01
C LEU A 43 -5.81 6.74 8.24
N CYS A 44 -6.47 7.89 8.14
CA CYS A 44 -5.89 9.08 7.54
C CYS A 44 -4.66 9.56 8.31
N GLU A 45 -4.72 9.63 9.63
CA GLU A 45 -3.58 10.01 10.46
C GLU A 45 -2.44 8.99 10.35
N PHE A 46 -2.76 7.69 10.35
CA PHE A 46 -1.76 6.65 10.15
C PHE A 46 -1.03 6.82 8.83
N ILE A 47 -1.75 6.97 7.72
CA ILE A 47 -1.18 7.15 6.38
C ILE A 47 -0.29 8.40 6.34
N MET A 48 -0.81 9.55 6.79
CA MET A 48 -0.08 10.83 6.71
C MET A 48 1.13 10.92 7.65
N ASN A 49 1.13 10.15 8.73
CA ASN A 49 2.25 10.08 9.65
C ASN A 49 3.42 9.23 9.14
N GLN A 50 3.21 8.44 8.09
CA GLN A 50 4.31 7.72 7.47
C GLN A 50 5.24 8.68 6.74
N GLU A 51 6.54 8.53 6.97
CA GLU A 51 7.53 9.28 6.21
C GLU A 51 7.94 8.47 4.97
N PRO A 52 7.95 9.10 3.78
CA PRO A 52 8.49 8.45 2.59
C PRO A 52 9.96 8.11 2.80
N VAL A 53 10.31 6.84 2.62
CA VAL A 53 11.70 6.38 2.67
C VAL A 53 12.19 6.11 1.27
N LEU A 54 13.31 6.71 0.91
CA LEU A 54 13.92 6.59 -0.41
C LEU A 54 15.25 5.87 -0.26
N TYR A 55 15.39 4.75 -0.97
CA TYR A 55 16.62 3.96 -0.98
C TYR A 55 17.36 4.18 -2.31
N GLU A 56 18.69 4.33 -2.24
CA GLU A 56 19.51 4.62 -3.41
C GLU A 56 19.30 3.62 -4.57
N PHE A 57 18.98 2.39 -4.26
CA PHE A 57 18.77 1.32 -5.24
C PHE A 57 17.31 1.12 -5.64
N SER A 58 16.37 1.84 -5.02
CA SER A 58 14.93 1.69 -5.27
C SER A 58 14.46 2.58 -6.41
N LYS A 59 13.50 2.05 -7.18
CA LYS A 59 12.67 2.80 -8.13
C LYS A 59 11.29 3.09 -7.57
N MET A 60 11.01 2.61 -6.35
CA MET A 60 9.76 2.81 -5.60
C MET A 60 10.04 3.57 -4.32
N THR A 61 9.01 4.11 -3.71
CA THR A 61 9.12 4.70 -2.40
C THR A 61 8.88 3.65 -1.33
N GLY A 62 9.78 3.59 -0.36
CA GLY A 62 9.55 2.83 0.87
C GLY A 62 8.67 3.61 1.83
N PHE A 63 7.96 2.91 2.76
CA PHE A 63 6.83 3.55 3.27
C PHE A 63 6.29 3.03 4.56
N PHE A 64 5.15 2.44 4.55
CA PHE A 64 4.39 2.05 5.70
C PHE A 64 5.07 0.88 6.42
N ASN A 65 5.31 1.07 7.69
CA ASN A 65 5.62 -0.03 8.57
C ASN A 65 4.32 -0.49 9.21
N CYS A 66 3.87 -1.66 8.84
CA CYS A 66 2.72 -2.32 9.48
C CYS A 66 3.10 -2.96 10.82
N ASP A 67 4.15 -2.44 11.49
CA ASP A 67 4.62 -2.94 12.77
C ASP A 67 3.52 -2.82 13.84
N GLU A 68 3.41 -3.86 14.63
CA GLU A 68 2.61 -3.91 15.86
C GLU A 68 2.86 -2.75 16.81
N SER A 69 3.94 -1.97 16.64
CA SER A 69 4.19 -0.84 17.51
C SER A 69 3.01 0.14 17.52
N VAL A 70 2.30 0.27 16.41
CA VAL A 70 1.08 1.08 16.32
C VAL A 70 -0.07 0.39 17.07
N VAL A 71 -0.28 -0.89 16.82
CA VAL A 71 -1.30 -1.70 17.49
C VAL A 71 -0.89 -1.96 18.94
N GLY A 72 0.34 -2.39 19.18
CA GLY A 72 0.86 -2.66 20.51
C GLY A 72 0.91 -1.44 21.43
N ASP A 73 1.04 -0.22 20.91
CA ASP A 73 1.00 0.99 21.73
C ASP A 73 -0.43 1.34 22.14
N ILE A 74 -1.41 1.12 21.29
CA ILE A 74 -2.83 1.23 21.66
C ILE A 74 -3.17 0.18 22.70
N PHE A 75 -2.77 -1.08 22.49
CA PHE A 75 -2.96 -2.16 23.48
C PHE A 75 -2.27 -1.86 24.78
N ARG A 76 -1.04 -1.34 24.78
CA ARG A 76 -0.31 -0.93 26.00
C ARG A 76 -0.97 0.24 26.70
N ARG A 77 -1.45 1.24 25.95
CA ARG A 77 -2.16 2.40 26.54
C ARG A 77 -3.48 1.99 27.16
N ILE A 78 -4.21 1.07 26.54
CA ILE A 78 -5.47 0.53 27.06
C ILE A 78 -5.22 -0.46 28.21
N GLY A 79 -4.23 -1.36 28.08
CA GLY A 79 -3.95 -2.42 29.04
C GLY A 79 -3.12 -2.00 30.25
N ASN A 80 -2.18 -1.07 30.09
CA ASN A 80 -1.15 -0.78 31.10
C ASN A 80 -1.41 0.41 31.98
N LYS A 81 -2.31 1.32 31.67
CA LYS A 81 -2.55 2.46 32.53
C LYS A 81 -4.02 2.80 32.63
N ASN A 82 -4.59 2.27 33.71
CA ASN A 82 -5.73 2.93 34.35
C ASN A 82 -7.03 3.06 33.53
N CYS A 83 -7.28 2.21 32.56
CA CYS A 83 -8.65 1.91 32.18
C CYS A 83 -9.33 1.15 33.33
N LYS A 84 -9.28 1.75 34.52
CA LYS A 84 -9.88 1.17 35.75
C LYS A 84 -11.38 1.36 35.78
N SER A 85 -11.92 2.18 34.90
CA SER A 85 -13.35 2.36 34.82
C SER A 85 -13.94 1.43 33.76
N VAL A 86 -15.02 0.77 34.11
CA VAL A 86 -15.85 -0.02 33.19
C VAL A 86 -16.29 0.82 31.98
N VAL A 87 -16.43 2.14 32.18
CA VAL A 87 -16.80 3.11 31.16
C VAL A 87 -15.68 3.26 30.11
N ASP A 88 -14.43 3.39 30.55
CA ASP A 88 -13.29 3.50 29.62
C ASP A 88 -13.14 2.20 28.82
N ALA A 89 -13.28 1.05 29.45
CA ALA A 89 -13.23 -0.24 28.78
C ALA A 89 -14.41 -0.40 27.78
N PHE A 90 -15.58 0.12 28.09
CA PHE A 90 -16.74 0.05 27.24
C PHE A 90 -16.62 0.96 26.02
N TYR A 91 -16.12 2.17 26.19
CA TYR A 91 -15.94 3.12 25.09
C TYR A 91 -14.69 2.83 24.25
N LEU A 92 -13.64 2.30 24.85
CA LEU A 92 -12.41 1.97 24.15
C LEU A 92 -12.47 0.62 23.41
N LYS A 93 -13.39 -0.27 23.79
CA LYS A 93 -13.56 -1.55 23.11
C LYS A 93 -13.92 -1.45 21.62
N PRO A 94 -14.80 -0.56 21.18
CA PRO A 94 -14.97 -0.28 19.77
C PRO A 94 -13.70 0.23 19.09
N ILE A 95 -12.98 1.15 19.75
CA ILE A 95 -11.72 1.70 19.25
C ILE A 95 -10.67 0.60 19.12
N TYR A 96 -10.65 -0.30 20.07
CA TYR A 96 -9.80 -1.46 20.11
C TYR A 96 -9.97 -2.38 18.93
N ASN A 97 -11.19 -2.66 18.55
CA ASN A 97 -11.51 -3.46 17.37
C ASN A 97 -11.22 -2.73 16.06
N LEU A 98 -11.05 -1.42 16.10
CA LEU A 98 -10.76 -0.56 14.97
C LEU A 98 -9.26 -0.41 14.71
N SER A 99 -8.44 -0.66 15.72
CA SER A 99 -7.00 -0.40 15.62
C SER A 99 -6.20 -1.58 15.09
N THR A 100 -6.82 -2.71 15.00
CA THR A 100 -6.18 -3.85 14.43
C THR A 100 -6.25 -3.68 12.93
N PHE A 101 -5.10 -3.57 12.29
CA PHE A 101 -4.94 -4.19 10.99
C PHE A 101 -5.21 -5.68 11.23
N GLU A 102 -6.47 -5.99 11.53
CA GLU A 102 -6.87 -7.36 11.57
C GLU A 102 -6.77 -7.84 10.15
N TRP A 103 -5.85 -8.70 9.92
CA TRP A 103 -5.70 -9.52 8.74
C TRP A 103 -7.04 -10.22 8.51
N GLN A 104 -7.91 -9.53 7.78
CA GLN A 104 -9.28 -9.99 7.56
C GLN A 104 -9.40 -10.80 6.27
N HIS A 105 -8.25 -11.09 5.64
CA HIS A 105 -8.22 -11.72 4.32
C HIS A 105 -9.06 -10.95 3.29
N ALA A 106 -9.01 -9.63 3.41
CA ALA A 106 -9.63 -8.73 2.46
C ALA A 106 -8.71 -8.48 1.26
N THR A 107 -9.30 -8.20 0.13
CA THR A 107 -8.58 -7.78 -1.07
C THR A 107 -9.17 -6.48 -1.56
N ALA A 108 -8.36 -5.45 -1.68
CA ALA A 108 -8.80 -4.22 -2.32
C ALA A 108 -9.18 -4.47 -3.79
N ASP A 109 -10.12 -3.70 -4.32
CA ASP A 109 -10.50 -3.78 -5.74
C ASP A 109 -9.45 -3.09 -6.61
N TYR A 110 -8.27 -3.74 -6.73
CA TYR A 110 -7.15 -3.23 -7.54
C TYR A 110 -7.54 -3.04 -9.00
N GLU A 111 -8.40 -3.89 -9.55
CA GLU A 111 -8.83 -3.77 -10.94
C GLU A 111 -9.56 -2.44 -11.17
N LYS A 112 -10.42 -2.05 -10.23
CA LYS A 112 -11.15 -0.78 -10.28
C LYS A 112 -10.20 0.41 -10.16
N VAL A 113 -9.26 0.35 -9.22
CA VAL A 113 -8.24 1.40 -9.03
C VAL A 113 -7.38 1.57 -10.28
N LEU A 114 -6.91 0.47 -10.87
CA LEU A 114 -6.09 0.51 -12.08
C LEU A 114 -6.86 1.03 -13.30
N LYS A 115 -8.17 0.79 -13.37
CA LYS A 115 -9.01 1.30 -14.47
C LYS A 115 -9.37 2.78 -14.35
N LYS A 116 -9.57 3.29 -13.13
CA LYS A 116 -10.17 4.61 -12.88
C LYS A 116 -9.24 5.59 -12.19
N GLY A 117 -8.22 5.11 -11.51
CA GLY A 117 -7.47 5.87 -10.53
C GLY A 117 -8.32 6.18 -9.29
N LEU A 118 -7.69 6.70 -8.26
CA LEU A 118 -8.38 7.08 -7.04
C LEU A 118 -9.33 8.27 -7.25
N SER A 119 -9.03 9.18 -8.19
CA SER A 119 -9.96 10.27 -8.53
C SER A 119 -11.26 9.77 -9.13
N GLY A 120 -11.23 8.73 -9.97
CA GLY A 120 -12.45 8.12 -10.50
C GLY A 120 -13.28 7.42 -9.43
N ILE A 121 -12.63 6.88 -8.38
CA ILE A 121 -13.34 6.34 -7.21
C ILE A 121 -14.00 7.47 -6.41
N ILE A 122 -13.33 8.61 -6.24
CA ILE A 122 -13.92 9.80 -5.59
C ILE A 122 -15.15 10.29 -6.35
N GLU A 123 -15.10 10.33 -7.69
CA GLU A 123 -16.25 10.72 -8.52
C GLU A 123 -17.45 9.79 -8.29
N GLU A 124 -17.23 8.47 -8.18
CA GLU A 124 -18.29 7.52 -7.84
C GLU A 124 -18.87 7.76 -6.44
N ILE A 125 -18.00 8.00 -5.45
CA ILE A 125 -18.42 8.31 -4.09
C ILE A 125 -19.26 9.60 -4.06
N ASP A 126 -18.81 10.64 -4.76
CA ASP A 126 -19.50 11.94 -4.83
C ASP A 126 -20.86 11.80 -5.52
N SER A 127 -20.97 10.98 -6.57
CA SER A 127 -22.26 10.62 -7.18
C SER A 127 -23.18 9.92 -6.17
N SER A 128 -22.67 8.86 -5.51
CA SER A 128 -23.43 8.12 -4.51
C SER A 128 -23.89 9.00 -3.35
N LEU A 129 -23.08 9.95 -2.91
CA LEU A 129 -23.46 10.91 -1.86
C LEU A 129 -24.68 11.77 -2.24
N THR A 130 -24.90 12.02 -3.53
CA THR A 130 -26.08 12.76 -4.01
C THR A 130 -27.33 11.88 -4.09
N GLU A 131 -27.17 10.59 -4.34
CA GLU A 131 -28.26 9.63 -4.53
C GLU A 131 -28.81 9.10 -3.20
N HIS A 132 -27.94 8.88 -2.23
CA HIS A 132 -28.32 8.37 -0.92
C HIS A 132 -29.00 9.43 -0.04
N THR A 133 -30.00 9.03 0.72
CA THR A 133 -30.71 9.90 1.67
C THR A 133 -30.41 9.59 3.13
N ASP A 134 -30.00 8.36 3.42
CA ASP A 134 -29.65 7.92 4.77
C ASP A 134 -28.35 8.57 5.27
N ASN A 135 -28.38 9.09 6.49
CA ASN A 135 -27.23 9.79 7.05
C ASN A 135 -26.06 8.87 7.38
N LYS A 136 -26.32 7.60 7.76
CA LYS A 136 -25.24 6.64 8.06
C LYS A 136 -24.51 6.21 6.80
N GLU A 137 -25.27 5.97 5.71
CA GLU A 137 -24.69 5.68 4.40
C GLU A 137 -23.80 6.84 3.93
N LYS A 138 -24.29 8.08 4.04
CA LYS A 138 -23.49 9.26 3.71
C LYS A 138 -22.26 9.42 4.60
N GLU A 139 -22.36 9.07 5.88
CA GLU A 139 -21.24 9.13 6.79
C GLU A 139 -20.14 8.12 6.42
N PHE A 140 -20.54 6.89 6.09
CA PHE A 140 -19.64 5.87 5.57
C PHE A 140 -18.96 6.32 4.27
N LEU A 141 -19.73 6.82 3.30
CA LEU A 141 -19.18 7.31 2.03
C LEU A 141 -18.18 8.45 2.23
N ARG A 142 -18.47 9.40 3.13
CA ARG A 142 -17.53 10.47 3.50
C ARG A 142 -16.26 9.94 4.16
N ALA A 143 -16.40 8.94 5.02
CA ALA A 143 -15.27 8.29 5.68
C ALA A 143 -14.33 7.64 4.66
N VAL A 144 -14.86 6.86 3.72
CA VAL A 144 -14.08 6.25 2.63
C VAL A 144 -13.45 7.32 1.74
N ARG A 145 -14.21 8.35 1.36
CA ARG A 145 -13.71 9.48 0.56
C ARG A 145 -12.47 10.14 1.19
N ASN A 146 -12.51 10.37 2.50
CA ASN A 146 -11.39 10.96 3.22
C ASN A 146 -10.12 10.09 3.15
N VAL A 147 -10.27 8.78 3.29
CA VAL A 147 -9.14 7.83 3.19
C VAL A 147 -8.55 7.86 1.78
N VAL A 148 -9.39 7.84 0.74
CA VAL A 148 -8.94 7.88 -0.66
C VAL A 148 -8.20 9.19 -0.96
N LEU A 149 -8.72 10.34 -0.51
CA LEU A 149 -8.03 11.63 -0.63
C LEU A 149 -6.69 11.65 0.11
N THR A 150 -6.64 11.00 1.27
CA THR A 150 -5.42 10.91 2.06
C THR A 150 -4.34 10.10 1.35
N LEU A 151 -4.70 9.01 0.68
CA LEU A 151 -3.74 8.24 -0.13
C LEU A 151 -3.18 9.06 -1.29
N ILE A 152 -4.00 9.85 -1.97
CA ILE A 152 -3.55 10.78 -3.01
C ILE A 152 -2.57 11.79 -2.42
N SER A 153 -2.93 12.40 -1.29
CA SER A 153 -2.08 13.40 -0.62
C SER A 153 -0.75 12.81 -0.18
N TRP A 154 -0.76 11.56 0.30
CA TRP A 154 0.47 10.87 0.67
C TRP A 154 1.37 10.56 -0.54
N ALA A 155 0.79 10.14 -1.67
CA ALA A 155 1.54 9.94 -2.90
C ALA A 155 2.19 11.24 -3.38
N HIS A 156 1.49 12.37 -3.29
CA HIS A 156 2.06 13.69 -3.59
C HIS A 156 3.20 14.06 -2.62
N LYS A 157 3.06 13.78 -1.32
CA LYS A 157 4.15 13.94 -0.34
C LYS A 157 5.38 13.11 -0.72
N CYS A 158 5.19 11.88 -1.18
CA CYS A 158 6.28 11.05 -1.68
C CYS A 158 6.92 11.63 -2.95
N SER A 159 6.11 12.19 -3.86
CA SER A 159 6.60 12.87 -5.05
C SER A 159 7.49 14.06 -4.72
N GLU A 160 7.05 14.92 -3.80
CA GLU A 160 7.81 16.09 -3.34
C GLU A 160 9.13 15.66 -2.69
N LYS A 161 9.09 14.64 -1.84
CA LYS A 161 10.29 14.08 -1.19
C LYS A 161 11.28 13.51 -2.19
N ALA A 162 10.80 12.83 -3.23
CA ALA A 162 11.65 12.30 -4.30
C ALA A 162 12.27 13.45 -5.12
N ALA A 163 11.54 14.53 -5.41
CA ALA A 163 12.07 15.70 -6.10
C ALA A 163 13.19 16.38 -5.29
N GLU A 164 12.96 16.63 -3.99
CA GLU A 164 13.98 17.20 -3.09
C GLU A 164 15.26 16.33 -3.04
N ALA A 165 15.09 15.02 -2.95
CA ALA A 165 16.21 14.08 -2.93
C ALA A 165 16.97 14.08 -4.27
N ALA A 166 16.26 14.23 -5.40
CA ALA A 166 16.89 14.33 -6.72
C ALA A 166 17.76 15.59 -6.88
N GLU A 167 17.37 16.69 -6.25
CA GLU A 167 18.17 17.93 -6.26
C GLU A 167 19.44 17.79 -5.43
N SER A 168 19.41 16.99 -4.37
CA SER A 168 20.52 16.86 -3.40
C SER A 168 21.50 15.74 -3.72
N THR A 169 21.20 14.83 -4.65
CA THR A 169 22.08 13.71 -5.00
C THR A 169 22.96 13.99 -6.22
N GLU A 170 24.24 13.58 -6.13
CA GLU A 170 25.19 13.62 -7.24
C GLU A 170 25.21 12.28 -8.03
N ASN A 171 24.63 11.20 -7.50
CA ASN A 171 24.53 9.92 -8.20
C ASN A 171 23.55 10.01 -9.37
N GLY A 172 24.06 10.04 -10.58
CA GLY A 172 23.28 10.29 -11.80
C GLY A 172 22.16 9.28 -12.05
N GLU A 173 22.39 7.99 -11.79
CA GLU A 173 21.39 6.93 -11.96
C GLU A 173 20.30 7.07 -10.89
N TYR A 174 20.68 7.24 -9.65
CA TYR A 174 19.74 7.44 -8.55
C TYR A 174 18.91 8.72 -8.74
N LYS A 175 19.56 9.79 -9.17
CA LYS A 175 18.87 11.06 -9.51
C LYS A 175 17.78 10.84 -10.55
N GLN A 176 18.09 10.11 -11.62
CA GLN A 176 17.10 9.82 -12.66
C GLN A 176 15.95 8.97 -12.15
N ASN A 177 16.21 7.98 -11.31
CA ASN A 177 15.16 7.17 -10.66
C ASN A 177 14.25 8.04 -9.79
N LEU A 178 14.81 8.96 -9.02
CA LEU A 178 14.05 9.88 -8.17
C LEU A 178 13.19 10.86 -8.99
N ILE A 179 13.70 11.38 -10.10
CA ILE A 179 12.93 12.24 -11.01
C ILE A 179 11.75 11.45 -11.58
N THR A 180 12.01 10.25 -12.09
CA THR A 180 10.96 9.38 -12.64
C THR A 180 9.91 9.03 -11.58
N LEU A 181 10.34 8.69 -10.37
CA LEU A 181 9.44 8.41 -9.26
C LEU A 181 8.58 9.64 -8.90
N SER A 182 9.20 10.82 -8.79
CA SER A 182 8.49 12.06 -8.48
C SER A 182 7.42 12.36 -9.53
N GLU A 183 7.77 12.33 -10.82
CA GLU A 183 6.83 12.61 -11.91
C GLU A 183 5.69 11.59 -11.95
N THR A 184 6.00 10.32 -11.71
CA THR A 184 5.01 9.25 -11.66
C THR A 184 4.03 9.47 -10.52
N LEU A 185 4.50 9.78 -9.32
CA LEU A 185 3.68 9.97 -8.12
C LEU A 185 2.84 11.25 -8.13
N LYS A 186 3.13 12.22 -9.00
CA LYS A 186 2.23 13.35 -9.28
C LYS A 186 0.95 12.91 -9.99
N ARG A 187 0.97 11.74 -10.60
CA ARG A 187 -0.11 11.24 -11.43
C ARG A 187 -0.81 10.02 -10.84
N VAL A 188 -0.04 9.03 -10.39
CA VAL A 188 -0.60 7.80 -9.80
C VAL A 188 -0.37 7.77 -8.29
N PRO A 189 -1.29 7.21 -7.51
CA PRO A 189 -2.54 6.52 -7.86
C PRO A 189 -3.74 7.43 -8.13
N GLU A 190 -3.57 8.76 -8.15
CA GLU A 190 -4.68 9.68 -8.37
C GLU A 190 -5.38 9.40 -9.70
N LYS A 191 -4.63 9.32 -10.79
CA LYS A 191 -5.13 8.96 -12.12
C LYS A 191 -4.85 7.47 -12.42
N ALA A 192 -5.62 6.91 -13.33
CA ALA A 192 -5.36 5.56 -13.82
C ALA A 192 -3.93 5.44 -14.39
N PRO A 193 -3.20 4.37 -14.06
CA PRO A 193 -1.88 4.12 -14.63
C PRO A 193 -1.95 3.89 -16.14
N SER A 194 -0.88 4.24 -16.84
CA SER A 194 -0.74 4.06 -18.28
C SER A 194 0.40 3.12 -18.67
N SER A 195 1.23 2.71 -17.72
CA SER A 195 2.36 1.80 -17.94
C SER A 195 2.41 0.72 -16.86
N PHE A 196 3.17 -0.33 -17.14
CA PHE A 196 3.41 -1.41 -16.19
C PHE A 196 4.03 -0.92 -14.88
N TYR A 197 5.04 -0.05 -14.96
CA TYR A 197 5.66 0.56 -13.78
C TYR A 197 4.65 1.34 -12.94
N GLU A 198 3.83 2.18 -13.57
CA GLU A 198 2.79 2.94 -12.88
C GLU A 198 1.73 2.03 -12.23
N ALA A 199 1.36 0.94 -12.90
CA ALA A 199 0.40 -0.03 -12.36
C ALA A 199 0.97 -0.75 -11.14
N VAL A 200 2.23 -1.19 -11.18
CA VAL A 200 2.94 -1.80 -10.05
C VAL A 200 3.01 -0.84 -8.87
N LEU A 201 3.40 0.41 -9.12
CA LEU A 201 3.49 1.45 -8.07
C LEU A 201 2.11 1.78 -7.47
N THR A 202 1.07 1.83 -8.30
CA THR A 202 -0.31 2.04 -7.84
C THR A 202 -0.77 0.93 -6.90
N ILE A 203 -0.54 -0.35 -7.28
CA ILE A 203 -0.86 -1.50 -6.42
C ILE A 203 -0.12 -1.40 -5.09
N TYR A 204 1.17 -1.09 -5.14
CA TYR A 204 2.00 -0.98 -3.94
C TYR A 204 1.49 0.10 -2.98
N ILE A 205 1.14 1.29 -3.46
CA ILE A 205 0.62 2.38 -2.63
C ILE A 205 -0.75 2.03 -2.04
N CYS A 206 -1.63 1.41 -2.82
CA CYS A 206 -2.94 0.98 -2.32
C CYS A 206 -2.83 -0.17 -1.32
N PHE A 207 -1.93 -1.12 -1.56
CA PHE A 207 -1.61 -2.19 -0.61
C PHE A 207 -1.15 -1.63 0.74
N ALA A 208 -0.42 -0.54 0.73
CA ALA A 208 0.07 0.09 1.94
C ALA A 208 -1.04 0.60 2.87
N ALA A 209 -2.23 0.87 2.35
CA ALA A 209 -3.40 1.27 3.15
C ALA A 209 -4.15 0.07 3.75
N ASP A 210 -4.06 -1.08 3.09
CA ASP A 210 -4.67 -2.35 3.52
C ASP A 210 -3.74 -3.51 3.16
N PRO A 211 -2.73 -3.80 3.99
CA PRO A 211 -1.62 -4.69 3.66
C PRO A 211 -1.96 -6.16 3.89
N ASP A 212 -3.00 -6.68 3.27
CA ASP A 212 -3.42 -8.08 3.40
C ASP A 212 -3.20 -8.85 2.08
N SER A 213 -4.07 -8.68 1.09
CA SER A 213 -4.04 -9.48 -0.14
C SER A 213 -3.91 -8.61 -1.39
N LEU A 214 -3.06 -9.06 -2.32
CA LEU A 214 -2.94 -8.46 -3.66
C LEU A 214 -3.93 -9.07 -4.67
N GLY A 215 -4.74 -10.04 -4.27
CA GLY A 215 -5.69 -10.69 -5.17
C GLY A 215 -5.03 -11.41 -6.34
N THR A 216 -5.54 -11.24 -7.55
CA THR A 216 -5.04 -11.89 -8.78
C THR A 216 -4.04 -10.97 -9.50
N LEU A 217 -2.84 -10.88 -8.96
CA LEU A 217 -1.81 -9.92 -9.36
C LEU A 217 -1.48 -9.97 -10.86
N ASP A 218 -1.33 -11.15 -11.41
CA ASP A 218 -1.03 -11.35 -12.84
C ASP A 218 -2.15 -10.82 -13.75
N ARG A 219 -3.41 -11.02 -13.39
CA ARG A 219 -4.56 -10.52 -14.18
C ARG A 219 -4.62 -9.01 -14.21
N TYR A 220 -4.37 -8.38 -13.06
CA TYR A 220 -4.42 -6.93 -12.98
C TYR A 220 -3.31 -6.27 -13.79
N LEU A 221 -2.12 -6.85 -13.77
CA LEU A 221 -0.94 -6.30 -14.42
C LEU A 221 -0.80 -6.71 -15.90
N GLN A 222 -1.44 -7.81 -16.34
CA GLN A 222 -1.29 -8.34 -17.69
C GLN A 222 -1.54 -7.31 -18.80
N PRO A 223 -2.62 -6.51 -18.76
CA PRO A 223 -2.89 -5.54 -19.84
C PRO A 223 -1.76 -4.50 -20.01
N PHE A 224 -1.18 -4.06 -18.90
CA PHE A 224 -0.07 -3.10 -18.92
C PHE A 224 1.22 -3.75 -19.42
N TYR A 225 1.50 -4.96 -18.98
CA TYR A 225 2.65 -5.74 -19.41
C TYR A 225 2.63 -5.97 -20.93
N ASP A 226 1.52 -6.45 -21.47
CA ASP A 226 1.37 -6.72 -22.89
C ASP A 226 1.47 -5.45 -23.74
N ASN A 227 0.84 -4.37 -23.28
CA ASN A 227 0.87 -3.09 -23.97
C ASN A 227 2.29 -2.53 -24.04
N ASP A 228 3.00 -2.50 -22.93
CA ASP A 228 4.33 -1.91 -22.87
C ASP A 228 5.38 -2.76 -23.60
N LEU A 229 5.29 -4.08 -23.53
CA LEU A 229 6.13 -4.97 -24.35
C LEU A 229 5.89 -4.76 -25.84
N LYS A 230 4.62 -4.68 -26.26
CA LYS A 230 4.25 -4.45 -27.66
C LYS A 230 4.77 -3.12 -28.19
N ASN A 231 4.73 -2.08 -27.35
CA ASN A 231 5.18 -0.74 -27.71
C ASN A 231 6.70 -0.58 -27.58
N GLY A 232 7.41 -1.57 -27.04
CA GLY A 232 8.85 -1.52 -26.81
C GLY A 232 9.26 -0.52 -25.69
N THR A 233 8.33 -0.13 -24.83
CA THR A 233 8.56 0.76 -23.69
C THR A 233 8.96 0.00 -22.42
N LEU A 234 8.86 -1.32 -22.44
CA LEU A 234 9.23 -2.23 -21.37
C LEU A 234 9.91 -3.45 -21.96
N THR A 235 10.96 -3.91 -21.33
CA THR A 235 11.55 -5.22 -21.59
C THR A 235 11.09 -6.24 -20.54
N ARG A 236 11.19 -7.54 -20.89
CA ARG A 236 10.89 -8.61 -19.93
C ARG A 236 11.74 -8.54 -18.67
N ASP A 237 13.01 -8.19 -18.82
CA ASP A 237 13.94 -8.11 -17.69
C ASP A 237 13.62 -6.91 -16.79
N GLU A 238 13.24 -5.76 -17.35
CA GLU A 238 12.76 -4.61 -16.57
C GLU A 238 11.47 -4.93 -15.81
N ALA A 239 10.52 -5.61 -16.45
CA ALA A 239 9.30 -6.07 -15.77
C ALA A 239 9.63 -7.00 -14.61
N LYS A 240 10.58 -7.94 -14.79
CA LYS A 240 11.06 -8.80 -13.72
C LYS A 240 11.66 -8.02 -12.57
N GLU A 241 12.48 -7.01 -12.86
CA GLU A 241 13.04 -6.13 -11.81
C GLU A 241 11.98 -5.38 -11.01
N TYR A 242 10.94 -4.84 -11.68
CA TYR A 242 9.84 -4.18 -10.96
C TYR A 242 9.06 -5.14 -10.07
N LEU A 243 8.83 -6.37 -10.52
CA LEU A 243 8.19 -7.39 -9.71
C LEU A 243 9.04 -7.81 -8.52
N GLN A 244 10.35 -8.02 -8.73
CA GLN A 244 11.27 -8.36 -7.66
C GLN A 244 11.32 -7.24 -6.61
N GLU A 245 11.39 -5.98 -7.04
CA GLU A 245 11.35 -4.85 -6.13
C GLU A 245 10.02 -4.77 -5.38
N LEU A 246 8.88 -4.96 -6.06
CA LEU A 246 7.58 -5.04 -5.41
C LEU A 246 7.58 -6.08 -4.27
N PHE A 247 8.04 -7.29 -4.53
CA PHE A 247 8.06 -8.37 -3.52
C PHE A 247 8.97 -8.03 -2.34
N LEU A 248 10.13 -7.44 -2.60
CA LEU A 248 11.03 -6.98 -1.53
C LEU A 248 10.40 -5.87 -0.69
N MET A 249 9.68 -4.94 -1.33
CA MET A 249 9.00 -3.86 -0.64
C MET A 249 7.81 -4.37 0.17
N LEU A 250 7.05 -5.33 -0.34
CA LEU A 250 6.00 -6.02 0.41
C LEU A 250 6.56 -6.73 1.63
N GLN A 251 7.66 -7.46 1.46
CA GLN A 251 8.36 -8.13 2.56
C GLN A 251 8.86 -7.12 3.61
N ALA A 252 9.40 -5.99 3.17
CA ALA A 252 9.85 -4.93 4.08
C ALA A 252 8.67 -4.31 4.85
N ALA A 253 7.52 -4.13 4.18
CA ALA A 253 6.31 -3.59 4.78
C ALA A 253 5.70 -4.48 5.84
N THR A 254 5.78 -5.79 5.60
CA THR A 254 5.19 -6.82 6.46
C THR A 254 6.22 -7.50 7.36
N HIS A 255 7.46 -6.98 7.37
CA HIS A 255 8.48 -7.54 8.27
C HIS A 255 8.13 -7.27 9.71
N ILE A 256 7.87 -8.33 10.40
CA ILE A 256 7.33 -8.27 11.73
C ILE A 256 8.17 -9.10 12.66
N THR A 257 8.63 -8.41 13.67
CA THR A 257 9.31 -9.01 14.82
C THR A 257 8.34 -9.67 15.81
N SER A 258 7.04 -9.67 15.50
CA SER A 258 6.02 -10.13 16.42
C SER A 258 5.55 -11.56 16.18
N ALA A 259 5.11 -12.21 17.26
CA ALA A 259 4.55 -13.55 17.22
C ALA A 259 3.26 -13.72 16.39
N TRP A 260 2.62 -12.63 15.98
CA TRP A 260 1.41 -12.65 15.16
C TRP A 260 1.69 -13.13 13.74
N PHE A 261 2.83 -12.81 13.20
CA PHE A 261 3.22 -13.12 11.83
C PHE A 261 3.91 -14.48 11.68
N THR A 262 4.34 -15.07 12.75
CA THR A 262 4.80 -16.47 12.74
C THR A 262 3.69 -17.47 12.37
N ARG A 263 2.47 -16.98 12.13
CA ARG A 263 1.31 -17.78 11.73
C ARG A 263 0.95 -17.67 10.24
N GLY A 264 1.82 -17.11 9.40
CA GLY A 264 1.58 -16.96 7.96
C GLY A 264 0.74 -15.74 7.63
N GLY A 265 0.92 -14.64 8.35
CA GLY A 265 0.35 -13.32 8.03
C GLY A 265 1.08 -12.60 6.91
N GLU A 266 1.64 -13.32 5.96
CA GLU A 266 2.31 -12.77 4.80
C GLU A 266 1.28 -12.32 3.76
N SER A 267 1.67 -11.32 2.97
CA SER A 267 0.84 -10.83 1.88
C SER A 267 0.55 -11.94 0.87
N HIS A 268 -0.71 -12.14 0.59
CA HIS A 268 -1.16 -13.22 -0.29
C HIS A 268 -1.48 -12.66 -1.67
N PHE A 269 -1.24 -13.46 -2.69
CA PHE A 269 -1.78 -13.22 -4.03
C PHE A 269 -1.98 -14.53 -4.78
N CYS A 270 -2.86 -14.49 -5.77
CA CYS A 270 -3.14 -15.60 -6.67
C CYS A 270 -2.59 -15.31 -8.06
N ILE A 271 -2.24 -16.37 -8.78
CA ILE A 271 -1.85 -16.31 -10.19
C ILE A 271 -2.55 -17.42 -10.97
N GLY A 272 -2.79 -17.19 -12.24
CA GLY A 272 -3.45 -18.18 -13.13
C GLY A 272 -4.92 -18.42 -12.79
N GLY A 273 -5.28 -19.69 -12.71
CA GLY A 273 -6.67 -20.12 -12.53
C GLY A 273 -7.44 -20.10 -13.84
N TYR A 274 -8.77 -20.10 -13.77
CA TYR A 274 -9.63 -20.06 -14.96
C TYR A 274 -10.13 -18.66 -15.26
N LEU A 275 -10.17 -18.30 -16.54
CA LEU A 275 -10.86 -17.12 -17.02
C LEU A 275 -12.39 -17.32 -17.02
N PRO A 276 -13.20 -16.26 -17.13
CA PRO A 276 -14.67 -16.36 -17.13
C PRO A 276 -15.24 -17.28 -18.24
N ASP A 277 -14.51 -17.45 -19.34
CA ASP A 277 -14.85 -18.34 -20.44
C ASP A 277 -14.39 -19.80 -20.23
N GLY A 278 -13.77 -20.09 -19.09
CA GLY A 278 -13.25 -21.42 -18.74
C GLY A 278 -11.85 -21.73 -19.31
N SER A 279 -11.21 -20.81 -20.00
CA SER A 279 -9.85 -20.98 -20.49
C SER A 279 -8.81 -20.83 -19.37
N ASP A 280 -7.60 -21.30 -19.64
CA ASP A 280 -6.47 -21.19 -18.70
C ASP A 280 -6.04 -19.71 -18.55
N GLY A 281 -6.03 -19.24 -17.32
CA GLY A 281 -5.59 -17.89 -16.97
C GLY A 281 -4.09 -17.77 -16.67
N PHE A 282 -3.32 -18.87 -16.77
CA PHE A 282 -1.87 -18.82 -16.57
C PHE A 282 -1.17 -18.26 -17.81
N THR A 283 -0.56 -17.09 -17.64
CA THR A 283 0.00 -16.30 -18.75
C THR A 283 1.54 -16.24 -18.71
N ALA A 284 2.12 -15.53 -19.68
CA ALA A 284 3.56 -15.22 -19.66
C ALA A 284 3.95 -14.38 -18.44
N LEU A 285 3.07 -13.49 -17.99
CA LEU A 285 3.30 -12.70 -16.76
C LEU A 285 3.19 -13.56 -15.51
N SER A 286 2.25 -14.52 -15.44
CA SER A 286 2.17 -15.47 -14.33
C SER A 286 3.49 -16.24 -14.17
N ARG A 287 4.08 -16.67 -15.30
CA ARG A 287 5.40 -17.32 -15.32
C ARG A 287 6.51 -16.36 -14.84
N LEU A 288 6.50 -15.11 -15.32
CA LEU A 288 7.48 -14.10 -14.94
C LEU A 288 7.43 -13.80 -13.43
N ILE A 289 6.24 -13.76 -12.84
CA ILE A 289 6.05 -13.60 -11.39
C ILE A 289 6.73 -14.75 -10.63
N LEU A 290 6.51 -16.00 -11.04
CA LEU A 290 7.16 -17.15 -10.41
C LEU A 290 8.69 -17.10 -10.55
N GLU A 291 9.20 -16.76 -11.72
CA GLU A 291 10.64 -16.61 -11.96
C GLU A 291 11.24 -15.50 -11.11
N SER A 292 10.49 -14.39 -10.95
CA SER A 292 10.90 -13.27 -10.09
C SER A 292 11.08 -13.69 -8.64
N LEU A 293 10.15 -14.49 -8.11
CA LEU A 293 10.20 -15.00 -6.74
C LEU A 293 11.30 -16.04 -6.56
N LEU A 294 11.47 -16.95 -7.53
CA LEU A 294 12.50 -18.01 -7.44
C LEU A 294 13.94 -17.48 -7.43
N GLU A 295 14.16 -16.29 -7.98
CA GLU A 295 15.46 -15.64 -7.98
C GLU A 295 15.75 -14.84 -6.69
N LEU A 296 14.72 -14.53 -5.90
CA LEU A 296 14.89 -13.85 -4.63
C LEU A 296 15.25 -14.88 -3.54
N PRO A 297 16.23 -14.59 -2.66
CA PRO A 297 16.53 -15.46 -1.55
C PRO A 297 15.37 -15.48 -0.55
N THR A 298 15.00 -16.66 -0.11
CA THR A 298 13.97 -16.91 0.93
C THR A 298 14.58 -16.83 2.33
#